data_170305585baf7f4722a42aa79367d3f3
#
_entry.id   170305585baf7f4722a42aa79367d3f3
#
_cell.length_a   1.000
_cell.length_b   1.000
_cell.length_c   1.000
_cell.angle_alpha   90.00
_cell.angle_beta   90.00
_cell.angle_gamma   90.00
#
_symmetry.space_group_name_H-M   'P 1'
#
loop_
_entity.id
_entity.type
_entity.pdbx_description
1 polymer ?
#
loop_
_entity_poly.entity_id
_entity_poly.type
_entity_poly.pdbx_seq_one_letter_code
_entity_poly.pdbx_strand_id
1 'polypeptide(L)'
;DVLRGLRNEGFQPFMVCQTRVRAQDKREFTKHLIRMRPASEITGEDVNEVILLNSHDGSSGFQLLGGVYRFVCQNGMVAGETIGEVRVPHRGNIVQNVINGAFDVLDGFDLIREQKDGMKAVTLDRDEQYAFARSALALRYDPSDTEAPAPVTESQLLAPRRFEDRRDDLWTVFQRTQENLTKGGLHGRSRSGRSMSTRPITGIDQNVKLNRALWMLADAMRQMKS
;
A
#
# COMPACT_ATOMS: atom_id res chain seq x y z
N ASP A 1 5.17 17.75 18.00
CA ASP A 1 3.83 18.30 18.32
C ASP A 1 2.72 17.55 17.58
N VAL A 2 2.77 17.35 16.23
CA VAL A 2 1.75 16.64 15.45
C VAL A 2 1.49 15.23 16.00
N LEU A 3 2.53 14.41 16.18
CA LEU A 3 2.36 13.04 16.70
C LEU A 3 1.81 13.02 18.15
N ARG A 4 2.17 14.01 18.95
CA ARG A 4 1.61 14.14 20.32
C ARG A 4 0.13 14.48 20.25
N GLY A 5 -0.26 15.41 19.36
CA GLY A 5 -1.67 15.76 19.14
C GLY A 5 -2.48 14.55 18.71
N LEU A 6 -2.03 13.82 17.68
CA LEU A 6 -2.70 12.62 17.19
C LEU A 6 -2.81 11.52 18.26
N ARG A 7 -1.78 11.33 19.09
CA ARG A 7 -1.83 10.36 20.20
C ARG A 7 -2.86 10.75 21.28
N ASN A 8 -3.00 12.03 21.58
CA ASN A 8 -4.01 12.52 22.53
C ASN A 8 -5.44 12.26 22.02
N GLU A 9 -5.62 12.24 20.68
CA GLU A 9 -6.88 11.89 20.02
C GLU A 9 -7.07 10.37 19.83
N GLY A 10 -6.21 9.55 20.40
CA GLY A 10 -6.34 8.09 20.37
C GLY A 10 -5.68 7.37 19.20
N PHE A 11 -4.96 8.08 18.33
CA PHE A 11 -4.19 7.45 17.26
C PHE A 11 -2.86 6.92 17.78
N GLN A 12 -2.60 5.63 17.60
CA GLN A 12 -1.35 5.01 18.02
C GLN A 12 -0.47 4.68 16.81
N PRO A 13 0.83 5.07 16.79
CA PRO A 13 1.76 4.69 15.73
C PRO A 13 2.17 3.22 15.89
N PHE A 14 2.07 2.46 14.79
CA PHE A 14 2.44 1.04 14.75
C PHE A 14 3.63 0.76 13.84
N MET A 15 3.84 1.60 12.84
CA MET A 15 4.95 1.45 11.91
C MET A 15 5.47 2.81 11.48
N VAL A 16 6.78 2.94 11.44
CA VAL A 16 7.47 4.15 10.95
C VAL A 16 8.48 3.73 9.88
N CYS A 17 8.38 4.35 8.71
CA CYS A 17 9.37 4.21 7.65
C CYS A 17 10.00 5.57 7.37
N GLN A 18 11.32 5.58 7.16
CA GLN A 18 12.07 6.77 6.79
C GLN A 18 12.88 6.50 5.53
N THR A 19 12.90 7.46 4.62
CA THR A 19 13.76 7.37 3.44
C THR A 19 15.23 7.39 3.86
N ARG A 20 16.01 6.41 3.40
CA ARG A 20 17.46 6.40 3.65
C ARG A 20 18.16 7.35 2.68
N VAL A 21 18.88 8.33 3.22
CA VAL A 21 19.72 9.25 2.45
C VAL A 21 21.18 8.95 2.74
N ARG A 22 22.00 8.85 1.70
CA ARG A 22 23.45 8.57 1.83
C ARG A 22 24.22 9.79 2.30
N ALA A 23 23.81 11.00 1.93
CA ALA A 23 24.44 12.25 2.31
C ALA A 23 24.05 12.62 3.76
N GLN A 24 25.06 12.87 4.60
CA GLN A 24 24.88 13.10 6.05
C GLN A 24 24.15 14.42 6.35
N ASP A 25 24.37 15.42 5.52
CA ASP A 25 23.74 16.75 5.56
C ASP A 25 22.24 16.73 5.19
N LYS A 26 21.76 15.68 4.49
CA LYS A 26 20.36 15.54 4.06
C LYS A 26 19.53 14.61 4.97
N ARG A 27 20.10 14.08 6.04
CA ARG A 27 19.39 13.13 6.94
C ARG A 27 18.20 13.75 7.64
N GLU A 28 18.25 15.05 7.92
CA GLU A 28 17.17 15.79 8.56
C GLU A 28 16.03 16.15 7.58
N PHE A 29 16.30 16.07 6.27
CA PHE A 29 15.35 16.40 5.20
C PHE A 29 14.78 15.16 4.52
N THR A 30 14.36 14.19 5.30
CA THR A 30 13.86 12.91 4.77
C THR A 30 12.34 12.81 4.81
N LYS A 31 11.77 12.01 3.89
CA LYS A 31 10.38 11.64 3.96
C LYS A 31 10.16 10.58 5.04
N HIS A 32 9.08 10.75 5.78
CA HIS A 32 8.60 9.81 6.77
C HIS A 32 7.20 9.32 6.39
N LEU A 33 6.97 8.03 6.56
CA LEU A 33 5.66 7.41 6.51
C LEU A 33 5.39 6.81 7.89
N ILE A 34 4.27 7.18 8.48
CA ILE A 34 3.83 6.66 9.78
C ILE A 34 2.46 6.04 9.59
N ARG A 35 2.31 4.77 9.96
CA ARG A 35 1.02 4.09 10.02
C ARG A 35 0.49 4.17 11.43
N MET A 36 -0.74 4.67 11.56
CA MET A 36 -1.40 4.87 12.83
C MET A 36 -2.77 4.21 12.82
N ARG A 37 -3.17 3.71 13.96
CA ARG A 37 -4.47 3.07 14.17
C ARG A 37 -5.22 3.78 15.27
N PRO A 38 -6.51 4.07 15.08
CA PRO A 38 -7.36 4.46 16.20
C PRO A 38 -7.52 3.27 17.17
N ALA A 39 -7.83 3.56 18.42
CA ALA A 39 -7.97 2.53 19.45
C ALA A 39 -9.04 1.47 19.12
N SER A 40 -10.03 1.82 18.29
CA SER A 40 -11.08 0.93 17.79
C SER A 40 -10.59 -0.07 16.71
N GLU A 41 -9.45 0.15 16.07
CA GLU A 41 -8.93 -0.61 14.94
C GLU A 41 -7.62 -1.36 15.29
N ILE A 42 -7.52 -1.90 16.51
CA ILE A 42 -6.30 -2.58 16.98
C ILE A 42 -6.36 -4.08 16.76
N THR A 43 -7.56 -4.66 16.71
CA THR A 43 -7.78 -6.12 16.64
C THR A 43 -8.49 -6.50 15.36
N GLY A 44 -8.18 -7.69 14.84
CA GLY A 44 -8.79 -8.23 13.63
C GLY A 44 -7.76 -8.87 12.70
N GLU A 45 -8.22 -9.53 11.65
CA GLU A 45 -7.34 -10.08 10.60
C GLU A 45 -6.75 -8.97 9.73
N ASP A 46 -7.60 -8.02 9.37
CA ASP A 46 -7.28 -6.82 8.58
C ASP A 46 -7.82 -5.59 9.31
N VAL A 47 -6.98 -4.61 9.58
CA VAL A 47 -7.36 -3.37 10.28
C VAL A 47 -7.15 -2.15 9.41
N ASN A 48 -8.06 -1.17 9.53
CA ASN A 48 -7.91 0.09 8.84
C ASN A 48 -6.89 0.99 9.56
N GLU A 49 -6.17 1.78 8.78
CA GLU A 49 -5.10 2.66 9.27
C GLU A 49 -5.18 4.03 8.64
N VAL A 50 -4.79 5.04 9.41
CA VAL A 50 -4.42 6.35 8.89
C VAL A 50 -2.92 6.34 8.60
N ILE A 51 -2.55 6.67 7.37
CA ILE A 51 -1.16 6.76 6.93
C ILE A 51 -0.80 8.24 6.83
N LEU A 52 0.15 8.66 7.64
CA LEU A 52 0.70 10.02 7.62
C LEU A 52 2.02 10.00 6.84
N LEU A 53 2.06 10.75 5.75
CA LEU A 53 3.27 11.07 5.01
C LEU A 53 3.72 12.49 5.36
N ASN A 54 5.00 12.67 5.63
CA ASN A 54 5.60 13.98 5.85
C ASN A 54 6.95 14.09 5.16
N SER A 55 7.23 15.25 4.61
CA SER A 55 8.54 15.61 4.05
C SER A 55 9.09 16.83 4.74
N HIS A 56 10.31 16.74 5.29
CA HIS A 56 10.98 17.84 5.95
C HIS A 56 11.81 18.71 4.99
N ASP A 57 11.87 18.35 3.71
CA ASP A 57 12.60 19.11 2.68
C ASP A 57 11.81 20.28 2.07
N GLY A 58 10.60 20.54 2.59
CA GLY A 58 9.70 21.57 2.09
C GLY A 58 9.05 21.25 0.74
N SER A 59 9.32 20.07 0.15
CA SER A 59 8.79 19.68 -1.15
C SER A 59 7.30 19.32 -1.12
N SER A 60 6.76 18.93 0.04
CA SER A 60 5.34 18.60 0.20
C SER A 60 4.86 18.83 1.62
N GLY A 61 3.58 19.23 1.77
CA GLY A 61 2.90 19.25 3.05
C GLY A 61 2.65 17.84 3.60
N PHE A 62 2.00 17.75 4.77
CA PHE A 62 1.50 16.49 5.28
C PHE A 62 0.44 15.92 4.33
N GLN A 63 0.51 14.61 4.09
CA GLN A 63 -0.51 13.87 3.37
C GLN A 63 -1.05 12.78 4.31
N LEU A 64 -2.37 12.70 4.41
CA LEU A 64 -3.05 11.66 5.17
C LEU A 64 -3.84 10.80 4.19
N LEU A 65 -3.68 9.48 4.32
CA LEU A 65 -4.26 8.48 3.43
C LEU A 65 -4.91 7.39 4.27
N GLY A 66 -6.00 6.82 3.76
CA GLY A 66 -6.53 5.57 4.30
C GLY A 66 -5.69 4.37 3.87
N GLY A 67 -5.62 3.36 4.71
CA GLY A 67 -4.94 2.11 4.40
C GLY A 67 -5.53 0.93 5.15
N VAL A 68 -5.10 -0.26 4.77
CA VAL A 68 -5.42 -1.51 5.46
C VAL A 68 -4.13 -2.26 5.77
N TYR A 69 -4.03 -2.78 6.98
CA TYR A 69 -2.92 -3.61 7.40
C TYR A 69 -3.40 -5.03 7.70
N ARG A 70 -2.76 -6.01 7.08
CA ARG A 70 -3.04 -7.42 7.29
C ARG A 70 -1.98 -8.02 8.20
N PHE A 71 -2.37 -8.53 9.36
CA PHE A 71 -1.45 -9.05 10.38
C PHE A 71 -0.71 -10.30 9.94
N VAL A 72 -1.38 -11.23 9.28
CA VAL A 72 -0.80 -12.52 8.86
C VAL A 72 0.44 -12.34 7.99
N CYS A 73 0.43 -11.39 7.06
CA CYS A 73 1.57 -11.12 6.19
C CYS A 73 2.38 -9.90 6.60
N GLN A 74 1.97 -9.18 7.64
CA GLN A 74 2.57 -7.90 8.05
C GLN A 74 2.66 -6.92 6.89
N ASN A 75 1.62 -6.89 6.07
CA ASN A 75 1.58 -6.12 4.83
C ASN A 75 0.63 -4.95 4.96
N GLY A 76 1.08 -3.79 4.58
CA GLY A 76 0.27 -2.57 4.63
C GLY A 76 -0.07 -2.10 3.24
N MET A 77 -1.35 -1.99 2.95
CA MET A 77 -1.88 -1.44 1.72
C MET A 77 -2.25 0.03 1.90
N VAL A 78 -2.33 0.73 0.79
CA VAL A 78 -2.86 2.09 0.72
C VAL A 78 -4.15 2.01 -0.09
N ALA A 79 -5.25 2.48 0.47
CA ALA A 79 -6.52 2.55 -0.25
C ALA A 79 -6.43 3.56 -1.41
N GLY A 80 -7.19 3.31 -2.47
CA GLY A 80 -7.15 4.11 -3.69
C GLY A 80 -7.68 5.54 -3.54
N GLU A 81 -7.71 6.29 -4.64
CA GLU A 81 -8.08 7.72 -4.65
C GLU A 81 -9.50 8.02 -4.17
N THR A 82 -10.40 7.05 -4.27
CA THR A 82 -11.83 7.19 -3.90
C THR A 82 -12.05 7.48 -2.41
N ILE A 83 -11.05 7.24 -1.55
CA ILE A 83 -11.18 7.30 -0.09
C ILE A 83 -10.59 8.60 0.49
N GLY A 84 -10.22 9.53 -0.38
CA GLY A 84 -9.75 10.85 0.03
C GLY A 84 -8.27 10.85 0.46
N GLU A 85 -7.51 11.71 -0.17
CA GLU A 85 -6.21 12.15 0.30
C GLU A 85 -6.40 13.53 0.92
N VAL A 86 -6.05 13.67 2.20
CA VAL A 86 -6.06 14.96 2.86
C VAL A 86 -4.65 15.54 2.83
N ARG A 87 -4.51 16.75 2.28
CA ARG A 87 -3.24 17.47 2.22
C ARG A 87 -3.26 18.66 3.17
N VAL A 88 -2.30 18.70 4.08
CA VAL A 88 -2.15 19.78 5.05
C VAL A 88 -0.84 20.52 4.76
N PRO A 89 -0.89 21.79 4.35
CA PRO A 89 0.32 22.59 4.12
C PRO A 89 1.05 22.88 5.42
N HIS A 90 2.38 23.05 5.35
CA HIS A 90 3.23 23.43 6.50
C HIS A 90 3.06 24.91 6.90
N ARG A 91 1.80 25.36 7.07
CA ARG A 91 1.47 26.74 7.47
C ARG A 91 0.21 26.78 8.33
N GLY A 92 0.09 27.82 9.14
CA GLY A 92 -1.04 28.00 10.05
C GLY A 92 -1.02 27.01 11.22
N ASN A 93 -2.18 26.60 11.70
CA ASN A 93 -2.30 25.64 12.81
C ASN A 93 -2.14 24.18 12.30
N ILE A 94 -0.89 23.81 12.01
CA ILE A 94 -0.54 22.53 11.41
C ILE A 94 -1.06 21.35 12.25
N VAL A 95 -0.89 21.41 13.58
CA VAL A 95 -1.28 20.32 14.48
C VAL A 95 -2.78 20.03 14.37
N GLN A 96 -3.61 21.08 14.50
CA GLN A 96 -5.06 20.92 14.42
C GLN A 96 -5.50 20.49 13.02
N ASN A 97 -4.89 21.04 11.97
CA ASN A 97 -5.25 20.66 10.60
C ASN A 97 -4.90 19.21 10.30
N VAL A 98 -3.78 18.67 10.82
CA VAL A 98 -3.43 17.26 10.68
C VAL A 98 -4.38 16.36 11.48
N ILE A 99 -4.79 16.79 12.69
CA ILE A 99 -5.79 16.06 13.49
C ILE A 99 -7.12 16.00 12.73
N ASN A 100 -7.62 17.12 12.25
CA ASN A 100 -8.85 17.17 11.47
C ASN A 100 -8.76 16.25 10.22
N GLY A 101 -7.66 16.33 9.48
CA GLY A 101 -7.43 15.45 8.34
C GLY A 101 -7.37 13.96 8.70
N ALA A 102 -6.91 13.59 9.89
CA ALA A 102 -6.94 12.21 10.36
C ALA A 102 -8.39 11.75 10.62
N PHE A 103 -9.25 12.61 11.14
CA PHE A 103 -10.68 12.31 11.28
C PHE A 103 -11.40 12.24 9.92
N ASP A 104 -11.06 13.12 8.97
CA ASP A 104 -11.60 13.03 7.60
C ASP A 104 -11.26 11.68 6.94
N VAL A 105 -10.06 11.14 7.20
CA VAL A 105 -9.68 9.79 6.74
C VAL A 105 -10.44 8.70 7.48
N LEU A 106 -10.71 8.87 8.79
CA LEU A 106 -11.54 7.92 9.56
C LEU A 106 -12.95 7.80 8.99
N ASP A 107 -13.56 8.93 8.59
CA ASP A 107 -14.89 8.95 7.98
C ASP A 107 -14.94 8.12 6.68
N GLY A 108 -13.80 7.97 5.99
CA GLY A 108 -13.65 7.10 4.83
C GLY A 108 -13.51 5.60 5.15
N PHE A 109 -13.36 5.20 6.40
CA PHE A 109 -13.12 3.80 6.74
C PHE A 109 -14.29 2.86 6.43
N ASP A 110 -15.53 3.35 6.45
CA ASP A 110 -16.69 2.55 6.06
C ASP A 110 -16.62 2.17 4.57
N LEU A 111 -16.22 3.10 3.72
CA LEU A 111 -16.02 2.81 2.30
C LEU A 111 -14.86 1.82 2.07
N ILE A 112 -13.78 1.91 2.84
CA ILE A 112 -12.68 0.92 2.79
C ILE A 112 -13.20 -0.47 3.16
N ARG A 113 -14.01 -0.56 4.23
CA ARG A 113 -14.63 -1.82 4.66
C ARG A 113 -15.55 -2.38 3.57
N GLU A 114 -16.42 -1.55 3.02
CA GLU A 114 -17.33 -1.94 1.94
C GLU A 114 -16.58 -2.48 0.71
N GLN A 115 -15.58 -1.77 0.24
CA GLN A 115 -14.74 -2.21 -0.90
C GLN A 115 -14.03 -3.53 -0.60
N LYS A 116 -13.43 -3.66 0.58
CA LYS A 116 -12.76 -4.89 1.01
C LYS A 116 -13.72 -6.08 1.08
N ASP A 117 -14.88 -5.89 1.69
CA ASP A 117 -15.89 -6.95 1.83
C ASP A 117 -16.48 -7.32 0.47
N GLY A 118 -16.68 -6.34 -0.41
CA GLY A 118 -17.04 -6.58 -1.80
C GLY A 118 -15.97 -7.38 -2.55
N MET A 119 -14.68 -7.10 -2.36
CA MET A 119 -13.59 -7.91 -2.94
C MET A 119 -13.56 -9.34 -2.37
N LYS A 120 -13.90 -9.54 -1.09
CA LYS A 120 -14.00 -10.88 -0.47
C LYS A 120 -15.18 -11.69 -1.02
N ALA A 121 -16.24 -11.03 -1.45
CA ALA A 121 -17.43 -11.67 -2.01
C ALA A 121 -17.26 -12.10 -3.49
N VAL A 122 -16.28 -11.56 -4.20
CA VAL A 122 -16.01 -11.86 -5.61
C VAL A 122 -14.98 -12.97 -5.73
N THR A 123 -15.36 -14.08 -6.35
CA THR A 123 -14.44 -15.18 -6.71
C THR A 123 -13.90 -14.97 -8.12
N LEU A 124 -12.59 -15.13 -8.29
CA LEU A 124 -11.91 -15.06 -9.57
C LEU A 124 -11.63 -16.48 -10.11
N ASP A 125 -11.95 -16.71 -11.38
CA ASP A 125 -11.46 -17.87 -12.08
C ASP A 125 -9.96 -17.74 -12.42
N ARG A 126 -9.39 -18.80 -13.02
CA ARG A 126 -7.96 -18.84 -13.30
C ARG A 126 -7.52 -17.75 -14.28
N ASP A 127 -8.29 -17.50 -15.31
CA ASP A 127 -7.94 -16.54 -16.37
C ASP A 127 -8.04 -15.11 -15.83
N GLU A 128 -9.03 -14.83 -14.99
CA GLU A 128 -9.20 -13.57 -14.28
C GLU A 128 -8.04 -13.30 -13.31
N GLN A 129 -7.61 -14.31 -12.55
CA GLN A 129 -6.44 -14.19 -11.67
C GLN A 129 -5.17 -13.89 -12.48
N TYR A 130 -4.97 -14.54 -13.63
CA TYR A 130 -3.86 -14.26 -14.53
C TYR A 130 -3.93 -12.83 -15.11
N ALA A 131 -5.11 -12.39 -15.53
CA ALA A 131 -5.32 -11.02 -16.01
C ALA A 131 -4.99 -9.97 -14.94
N PHE A 132 -5.43 -10.21 -13.70
CA PHE A 132 -5.09 -9.37 -12.55
C PHE A 132 -3.57 -9.33 -12.31
N ALA A 133 -2.90 -10.48 -12.26
CA ALA A 133 -1.47 -10.57 -12.02
C ALA A 133 -0.64 -9.92 -13.15
N ARG A 134 -1.07 -10.07 -14.40
CA ARG A 134 -0.45 -9.41 -15.56
C ARG A 134 -0.54 -7.90 -15.46
N SER A 135 -1.72 -7.38 -15.15
CA SER A 135 -1.92 -5.94 -14.93
C SER A 135 -1.07 -5.42 -13.76
N ALA A 136 -0.99 -6.19 -12.67
CA ALA A 136 -0.15 -5.87 -11.52
C ALA A 136 1.35 -5.86 -11.87
N LEU A 137 1.83 -6.78 -12.72
CA LEU A 137 3.21 -6.76 -13.23
C LEU A 137 3.49 -5.46 -14.00
N ALA A 138 2.55 -5.05 -14.87
CA ALA A 138 2.70 -3.84 -15.68
C ALA A 138 2.77 -2.55 -14.83
N LEU A 139 2.16 -2.55 -13.63
CA LEU A 139 2.28 -1.42 -12.70
C LEU A 139 3.69 -1.26 -12.11
N ARG A 140 4.46 -2.34 -12.07
CA ARG A 140 5.83 -2.34 -11.52
C ARG A 140 6.91 -2.35 -12.59
N TYR A 141 6.68 -3.07 -13.67
CA TYR A 141 7.61 -3.26 -14.78
C TYR A 141 6.93 -2.79 -16.06
N ASP A 142 7.53 -1.80 -16.72
CA ASP A 142 6.98 -1.29 -17.97
C ASP A 142 7.02 -2.39 -19.05
N PRO A 143 5.87 -2.84 -19.57
CA PRO A 143 5.84 -3.88 -20.59
C PRO A 143 6.45 -3.45 -21.93
N SER A 144 6.59 -2.14 -22.16
CA SER A 144 7.25 -1.59 -23.34
C SER A 144 8.78 -1.54 -23.20
N ASP A 145 9.32 -1.66 -21.98
CA ASP A 145 10.76 -1.67 -21.71
C ASP A 145 11.36 -3.04 -22.04
N THR A 146 11.82 -3.19 -23.27
CA THR A 146 12.49 -4.41 -23.73
C THR A 146 13.88 -4.60 -23.14
N GLU A 147 14.48 -3.57 -22.57
CA GLU A 147 15.80 -3.64 -21.92
C GLU A 147 15.70 -4.16 -20.49
N ALA A 148 14.59 -3.89 -19.81
CA ALA A 148 14.34 -4.34 -18.44
C ALA A 148 12.99 -5.05 -18.30
N PRO A 149 12.76 -6.19 -18.98
CA PRO A 149 11.49 -6.92 -18.89
C PRO A 149 11.23 -7.40 -17.48
N ALA A 150 9.96 -7.69 -17.16
CA ALA A 150 9.59 -8.28 -15.89
C ALA A 150 10.37 -9.60 -15.66
N PRO A 151 11.13 -9.72 -14.56
CA PRO A 151 11.98 -10.89 -14.33
C PRO A 151 11.22 -12.11 -13.86
N VAL A 152 9.93 -11.96 -13.55
CA VAL A 152 9.04 -12.96 -12.96
C VAL A 152 7.72 -13.03 -13.74
N THR A 153 7.02 -14.14 -13.58
CA THR A 153 5.76 -14.43 -14.26
C THR A 153 4.54 -14.16 -13.38
N GLU A 154 3.36 -14.11 -14.00
CA GLU A 154 2.07 -14.02 -13.33
C GLU A 154 1.87 -15.17 -12.33
N SER A 155 2.22 -16.40 -12.71
CA SER A 155 2.14 -17.58 -11.83
C SER A 155 2.92 -17.39 -10.54
N GLN A 156 4.08 -16.74 -10.60
CA GLN A 156 4.89 -16.47 -9.43
C GLN A 156 4.28 -15.39 -8.53
N LEU A 157 3.60 -14.40 -9.12
CA LEU A 157 2.84 -13.43 -8.32
C LEU A 157 1.62 -14.05 -7.64
N LEU A 158 0.99 -15.01 -8.29
CA LEU A 158 -0.17 -15.73 -7.77
C LEU A 158 0.20 -16.85 -6.79
N ALA A 159 1.48 -17.19 -6.66
CA ALA A 159 1.93 -18.23 -5.73
C ALA A 159 1.65 -17.83 -4.28
N PRO A 160 0.87 -18.63 -3.52
CA PRO A 160 0.58 -18.35 -2.13
C PRO A 160 1.84 -18.57 -1.27
N ARG A 161 2.11 -17.66 -0.34
CA ARG A 161 3.23 -17.80 0.61
C ARG A 161 2.84 -18.61 1.85
N ARG A 162 1.53 -18.77 2.11
CA ARG A 162 0.98 -19.50 3.26
C ARG A 162 -0.38 -20.11 2.93
N PHE A 163 -0.91 -20.91 3.84
CA PHE A 163 -2.16 -21.63 3.62
C PHE A 163 -3.37 -20.69 3.43
N GLU A 164 -3.44 -19.63 4.22
CA GLU A 164 -4.52 -18.63 4.21
C GLU A 164 -4.61 -17.86 2.88
N ASP A 165 -3.51 -17.82 2.12
CA ASP A 165 -3.43 -17.11 0.85
C ASP A 165 -3.92 -17.97 -0.36
N ARG A 166 -4.47 -19.16 -0.12
CA ARG A 166 -4.90 -20.10 -1.20
C ARG A 166 -6.30 -19.85 -1.73
N ARG A 167 -7.09 -19.03 -1.07
CA ARG A 167 -8.44 -18.72 -1.54
C ARG A 167 -8.41 -17.93 -2.85
N ASP A 168 -9.48 -18.11 -3.66
CA ASP A 168 -9.61 -17.50 -4.99
C ASP A 168 -10.54 -16.27 -4.98
N ASP A 169 -10.91 -15.75 -3.80
CA ASP A 169 -11.57 -14.45 -3.71
C ASP A 169 -10.61 -13.32 -4.13
N LEU A 170 -11.17 -12.28 -4.72
CA LEU A 170 -10.40 -11.15 -5.25
C LEU A 170 -9.52 -10.49 -4.17
N TRP A 171 -10.00 -10.41 -2.90
CA TRP A 171 -9.21 -9.86 -1.81
C TRP A 171 -7.94 -10.68 -1.56
N THR A 172 -8.07 -12.01 -1.50
CA THR A 172 -6.93 -12.90 -1.29
C THR A 172 -5.97 -12.88 -2.48
N VAL A 173 -6.48 -12.87 -3.72
CA VAL A 173 -5.66 -12.74 -4.95
C VAL A 173 -4.90 -11.42 -4.97
N PHE A 174 -5.56 -10.32 -4.63
CA PHE A 174 -4.93 -9.01 -4.49
C PHE A 174 -3.82 -9.03 -3.44
N GLN A 175 -4.08 -9.56 -2.25
CA GLN A 175 -3.12 -9.62 -1.14
C GLN A 175 -1.84 -10.38 -1.52
N ARG A 176 -1.97 -11.60 -2.07
CA ARG A 176 -0.79 -12.39 -2.45
C ARG A 176 -0.01 -11.76 -3.59
N THR A 177 -0.69 -11.16 -4.57
CA THR A 177 -0.05 -10.44 -5.67
C THR A 177 0.71 -9.22 -5.16
N GLN A 178 0.09 -8.41 -4.32
CA GLN A 178 0.69 -7.22 -3.73
C GLN A 178 1.89 -7.58 -2.84
N GLU A 179 1.79 -8.61 -2.01
CA GLU A 179 2.90 -9.07 -1.18
C GLU A 179 4.09 -9.55 -2.02
N ASN A 180 3.83 -10.35 -3.05
CA ASN A 180 4.85 -10.86 -3.95
C ASN A 180 5.54 -9.73 -4.74
N LEU A 181 4.80 -8.71 -5.15
CA LEU A 181 5.37 -7.53 -5.78
C LEU A 181 6.20 -6.68 -4.81
N THR A 182 5.69 -6.42 -3.61
CA THR A 182 6.30 -5.42 -2.71
C THR A 182 7.47 -5.99 -1.91
N LYS A 183 7.36 -7.21 -1.40
CA LYS A 183 8.42 -7.86 -0.60
C LYS A 183 9.55 -8.43 -1.44
N GLY A 184 9.30 -8.75 -2.71
CA GLY A 184 10.28 -9.37 -3.57
C GLY A 184 10.66 -10.78 -3.10
N GLY A 185 11.90 -11.18 -3.38
CA GLY A 185 12.41 -12.51 -3.07
C GLY A 185 11.98 -13.59 -4.06
N LEU A 186 11.30 -13.23 -5.15
CA LEU A 186 10.94 -14.17 -6.21
C LEU A 186 12.14 -14.42 -7.11
N HIS A 187 12.42 -15.69 -7.38
CA HIS A 187 13.48 -16.08 -8.29
C HIS A 187 13.02 -15.93 -9.74
N GLY A 188 13.84 -15.31 -10.56
CA GLY A 188 13.55 -15.05 -11.96
C GLY A 188 14.79 -15.00 -12.83
N ARG A 189 14.63 -14.51 -14.04
CA ARG A 189 15.72 -14.35 -14.99
C ARG A 189 15.80 -12.93 -15.53
N SER A 190 17.02 -12.43 -15.68
CA SER A 190 17.29 -11.19 -16.39
C SER A 190 17.09 -11.41 -17.90
N ARG A 191 17.09 -10.33 -18.69
CA ARG A 191 17.10 -10.38 -20.16
C ARG A 191 18.23 -11.27 -20.72
N SER A 192 19.41 -11.25 -20.08
CA SER A 192 20.55 -12.08 -20.49
C SER A 192 20.46 -13.55 -20.02
N GLY A 193 19.30 -13.97 -19.46
CA GLY A 193 19.08 -15.33 -18.96
C GLY A 193 19.73 -15.63 -17.60
N ARG A 194 20.43 -14.67 -16.98
CA ARG A 194 21.06 -14.86 -15.68
C ARG A 194 19.99 -14.97 -14.57
N SER A 195 20.23 -15.89 -13.62
CA SER A 195 19.39 -16.00 -12.43
C SER A 195 19.46 -14.71 -11.61
N MET A 196 18.31 -14.24 -11.17
CA MET A 196 18.18 -13.09 -10.30
C MET A 196 17.03 -13.27 -9.32
N SER A 197 17.01 -12.47 -8.27
CA SER A 197 15.89 -12.37 -7.33
C SER A 197 15.32 -10.96 -7.36
N THR A 198 13.99 -10.86 -7.31
CA THR A 198 13.33 -9.55 -7.23
C THR A 198 13.64 -8.88 -5.91
N ARG A 199 13.84 -7.56 -5.95
CA ARG A 199 14.16 -6.77 -4.77
C ARG A 199 12.87 -6.22 -4.13
N PRO A 200 12.84 -6.03 -2.79
CA PRO A 200 11.72 -5.37 -2.14
C PRO A 200 11.62 -3.90 -2.58
N ILE A 201 10.40 -3.36 -2.55
CA ILE A 201 10.17 -1.93 -2.75
C ILE A 201 10.42 -1.23 -1.41
N THR A 202 11.50 -0.45 -1.33
CA THR A 202 11.90 0.27 -0.12
C THR A 202 11.61 1.76 -0.19
N GLY A 203 11.38 2.31 -1.39
CA GLY A 203 11.04 3.72 -1.59
C GLY A 203 9.59 4.00 -1.17
N ILE A 204 9.38 5.01 -0.30
CA ILE A 204 8.05 5.37 0.22
C ILE A 204 7.11 5.74 -0.93
N ASP A 205 7.51 6.65 -1.82
CA ASP A 205 6.65 7.11 -2.93
C ASP A 205 6.29 5.97 -3.88
N GLN A 206 7.27 5.13 -4.23
CA GLN A 206 7.04 3.97 -5.10
C GLN A 206 6.09 2.97 -4.45
N ASN A 207 6.24 2.73 -3.15
CA ASN A 207 5.37 1.82 -2.40
C ASN A 207 3.93 2.35 -2.36
N VAL A 208 3.75 3.63 -2.00
CA VAL A 208 2.42 4.26 -1.96
C VAL A 208 1.77 4.25 -3.34
N LYS A 209 2.50 4.67 -4.39
CA LYS A 209 1.99 4.70 -5.77
C LYS A 209 1.53 3.31 -6.24
N LEU A 210 2.36 2.29 -6.04
CA LEU A 210 2.01 0.92 -6.44
C LEU A 210 0.80 0.39 -5.66
N ASN A 211 0.76 0.59 -4.35
CA ASN A 211 -0.35 0.11 -3.52
C ASN A 211 -1.68 0.76 -3.92
N ARG A 212 -1.69 2.06 -4.18
CA ARG A 212 -2.88 2.78 -4.67
C ARG A 212 -3.34 2.23 -6.02
N ALA A 213 -2.42 2.06 -6.97
CA ALA A 213 -2.75 1.51 -8.29
C ALA A 213 -3.29 0.08 -8.21
N LEU A 214 -2.73 -0.76 -7.35
CA LEU A 214 -3.21 -2.12 -7.11
C LEU A 214 -4.61 -2.13 -6.47
N TRP A 215 -4.87 -1.23 -5.52
CA TRP A 215 -6.21 -1.09 -4.93
C TRP A 215 -7.24 -0.69 -5.99
N MET A 216 -6.92 0.32 -6.81
CA MET A 216 -7.80 0.77 -7.89
C MET A 216 -8.07 -0.35 -8.91
N LEU A 217 -7.05 -1.14 -9.26
CA LEU A 217 -7.19 -2.30 -10.13
C LEU A 217 -8.14 -3.35 -9.52
N ALA A 218 -7.98 -3.64 -8.22
CA ALA A 218 -8.84 -4.60 -7.53
C ALA A 218 -10.29 -4.09 -7.43
N ASP A 219 -10.49 -2.80 -7.11
CA ASP A 219 -11.83 -2.23 -7.05
C ASP A 219 -12.51 -2.18 -8.42
N ALA A 220 -11.78 -1.84 -9.48
CA ALA A 220 -12.30 -1.90 -10.84
C ALA A 220 -12.74 -3.32 -11.22
N MET A 221 -11.95 -4.34 -10.88
CA MET A 221 -12.31 -5.74 -11.13
C MET A 221 -13.54 -6.16 -10.31
N ARG A 222 -13.66 -5.72 -9.05
CA ARG A 222 -14.84 -5.91 -8.22
C ARG A 222 -16.10 -5.35 -8.90
N GLN A 223 -16.02 -4.10 -9.35
CA GLN A 223 -17.14 -3.43 -10.02
C GLN A 223 -17.57 -4.11 -11.33
N MET A 224 -16.63 -4.68 -12.07
CA MET A 224 -16.95 -5.43 -13.31
C MET A 224 -17.67 -6.75 -13.05
N LYS A 225 -17.58 -7.30 -11.84
CA LYS A 225 -18.15 -8.60 -11.47
C LYS A 225 -19.37 -8.49 -10.52
N SER A 226 -19.77 -7.28 -10.18
CA SER A 226 -20.91 -6.98 -9.28
C SER A 226 -22.27 -7.10 -9.97
#